data_5acd9e34e922cbbc343ff7ee158ad236
#
_entry.id   5acd9e34e922cbbc343ff7ee158ad236
#
_cell.length_a   1.000
_cell.length_b   1.000
_cell.length_c   1.000
_cell.angle_alpha   90.00
_cell.angle_beta   90.00
_cell.angle_gamma   90.00
#
_symmetry.space_group_name_H-M   'P 1'
#
loop_
_entity.id
_entity.type
_entity.pdbx_description
1 polymer ?
#
loop_
_entity_poly.entity_id
_entity_poly.type
_entity_poly.pdbx_seq_one_letter_code
_entity_poly.pdbx_strand_id
1 'polypeptide(L)'
;MDILRNHDQEARVIEAQIAAEKESLEYDLEEILMSGAYPSTAINPTGVRASSPEPDGNLVRMVDRRDRRRARADEAIANLERQLRQIEEVRSLVLTLDTRSKCVLLALYYPYRSYEEAAEFLQVDRTTVYRQREIALNKLFNRAERSKWFT
;
A
#
# COMPACT_ATOMS: atom_id res chain seq x y z
N MET A 1 19.14 -1.48 13.71
CA MET A 1 18.18 -1.77 12.65
C MET A 1 16.86 -1.12 13.02
N ASP A 2 16.54 -0.01 12.35
CA ASP A 2 15.34 0.77 12.72
C ASP A 2 14.15 0.35 11.84
N ILE A 3 13.66 -0.87 12.06
CA ILE A 3 12.48 -1.41 11.34
C ILE A 3 11.26 -0.49 11.50
N LEU A 4 11.15 0.20 12.64
CA LEU A 4 10.02 1.07 12.95
C LEU A 4 10.18 2.51 12.42
N ARG A 5 11.37 2.90 11.97
CA ARG A 5 11.72 4.31 11.69
C ARG A 5 10.78 4.99 10.69
N ASN A 6 10.36 4.25 9.69
CA ASN A 6 9.59 4.80 8.57
C ASN A 6 8.15 4.28 8.52
N HIS A 7 7.71 3.45 9.48
CA HIS A 7 6.42 2.76 9.42
C HIS A 7 5.23 3.68 9.15
N ASP A 8 5.15 4.81 9.85
CA ASP A 8 4.04 5.75 9.70
C ASP A 8 4.06 6.41 8.30
N GLN A 9 5.25 6.74 7.82
CA GLN A 9 5.42 7.31 6.49
C GLN A 9 5.18 6.26 5.38
N GLU A 10 5.70 5.06 5.56
CA GLU A 10 5.49 3.94 4.62
C GLU A 10 4.01 3.58 4.50
N ALA A 11 3.29 3.52 5.62
CA ALA A 11 1.85 3.26 5.61
C ALA A 11 1.10 4.31 4.78
N ARG A 12 1.38 5.60 4.98
CA ARG A 12 0.76 6.69 4.20
C ARG A 12 1.09 6.63 2.71
N VAL A 13 2.34 6.27 2.38
CA VAL A 13 2.75 6.11 0.98
C VAL A 13 2.00 4.95 0.33
N ILE A 14 1.89 3.81 1.01
CA ILE A 14 1.16 2.64 0.53
C ILE A 14 -0.33 2.96 0.36
N GLU A 15 -0.96 3.63 1.31
CA GLU A 15 -2.35 4.09 1.20
C GLU A 15 -2.57 5.00 -0.01
N ALA A 16 -1.65 5.96 -0.23
CA ALA A 16 -1.69 6.82 -1.40
C ALA A 16 -1.50 6.05 -2.72
N GLN A 17 -0.64 5.04 -2.74
CA GLN A 17 -0.44 4.18 -3.91
C GLN A 17 -1.68 3.33 -4.21
N ILE A 18 -2.36 2.80 -3.20
CA ILE A 18 -3.63 2.07 -3.37
C ILE A 18 -4.70 2.99 -3.95
N ALA A 19 -4.81 4.21 -3.45
CA ALA A 19 -5.77 5.19 -3.96
C ALA A 19 -5.47 5.56 -5.42
N ALA A 20 -4.21 5.81 -5.76
CA ALA A 20 -3.78 6.11 -7.11
C ALA A 20 -4.02 4.95 -8.10
N GLU A 21 -3.79 3.70 -7.68
CA GLU A 21 -4.06 2.54 -8.56
C GLU A 21 -5.55 2.36 -8.81
N LYS A 22 -6.41 2.60 -7.80
CA LYS A 22 -7.86 2.58 -7.97
C LYS A 22 -8.34 3.67 -8.94
N GLU A 23 -7.86 4.89 -8.80
CA GLU A 23 -8.19 6.01 -9.69
C GLU A 23 -7.71 5.74 -11.13
N SER A 24 -6.48 5.25 -11.29
CA SER A 24 -5.93 4.85 -12.59
C SER A 24 -6.76 3.73 -13.24
N LEU A 25 -7.22 2.76 -12.47
CA LEU A 25 -8.09 1.70 -12.97
C LEU A 25 -9.42 2.25 -13.49
N GLU A 26 -10.07 3.15 -12.75
CA GLU A 26 -11.33 3.77 -13.19
C GLU A 26 -11.14 4.50 -14.52
N TYR A 27 -10.09 5.33 -14.62
CA TYR A 27 -9.76 6.05 -15.85
C TYR A 27 -9.51 5.10 -17.04
N ASP A 28 -8.70 4.06 -16.85
CA ASP A 28 -8.38 3.09 -17.89
C ASP A 28 -9.62 2.31 -18.36
N LEU A 29 -10.51 1.98 -17.43
CA LEU A 29 -11.77 1.29 -17.76
C LEU A 29 -12.71 2.19 -18.58
N GLU A 30 -12.80 3.48 -18.26
CA GLU A 30 -13.57 4.46 -19.04
C GLU A 30 -12.98 4.62 -20.44
N GLU A 31 -11.65 4.73 -20.56
CA GLU A 31 -10.96 4.83 -21.85
C GLU A 31 -11.22 3.59 -22.74
N ILE A 32 -11.16 2.38 -22.15
CA ILE A 32 -11.47 1.14 -22.86
C ILE A 32 -12.92 1.12 -23.37
N LEU A 33 -13.87 1.57 -22.54
CA LEU A 33 -15.28 1.66 -22.92
C LEU A 33 -15.49 2.66 -24.06
N MET A 34 -14.86 3.85 -23.96
CA MET A 34 -14.95 4.89 -24.99
C MET A 34 -14.32 4.46 -26.31
N SER A 35 -13.19 3.74 -26.27
CA SER A 35 -12.54 3.22 -27.48
C SER A 35 -13.39 2.17 -28.21
N GLY A 36 -14.26 1.44 -27.50
CA GLY A 36 -15.20 0.50 -28.06
C GLY A 36 -16.50 1.11 -28.58
N ALA A 37 -16.86 2.31 -28.08
CA ALA A 37 -18.09 3.00 -28.45
C ALA A 37 -18.04 3.68 -29.82
N TYR A 38 -16.84 3.96 -30.34
CA TYR A 38 -16.63 4.53 -31.67
C TYR A 38 -15.94 3.52 -32.58
N PRO A 39 -16.72 2.71 -33.37
CA PRO A 39 -16.10 1.94 -34.42
C PRO A 39 -15.44 2.93 -35.37
N SER A 40 -14.12 2.86 -35.56
CA SER A 40 -13.45 3.65 -36.54
C SER A 40 -13.99 3.21 -37.93
N THR A 41 -14.93 3.97 -38.45
CA THR A 41 -15.28 3.92 -39.86
C THR A 41 -14.12 4.48 -40.65
N ALA A 42 -13.06 3.70 -40.81
CA ALA A 42 -12.06 3.99 -41.81
C ALA A 42 -12.74 3.88 -43.17
N ILE A 43 -13.25 5.00 -43.68
CA ILE A 43 -13.66 5.15 -45.06
C ILE A 43 -12.40 5.06 -45.87
N ASN A 44 -12.08 3.92 -46.42
CA ASN A 44 -11.05 3.79 -47.43
C ASN A 44 -11.46 4.68 -48.64
N PRO A 45 -10.58 5.59 -49.13
CA PRO A 45 -10.90 6.49 -50.24
C PRO A 45 -11.20 5.76 -51.55
N THR A 46 -10.99 4.46 -51.62
CA THR A 46 -11.26 3.60 -52.81
C THR A 46 -12.64 2.98 -52.86
N GLY A 47 -13.54 3.28 -51.90
CA GLY A 47 -14.95 2.78 -51.92
C GLY A 47 -15.13 1.29 -51.78
N VAL A 48 -14.08 0.51 -51.60
CA VAL A 48 -14.16 -0.90 -51.31
C VAL A 48 -14.54 -1.03 -49.84
N ARG A 49 -15.76 -1.50 -49.56
CA ARG A 49 -16.14 -1.94 -48.21
C ARG A 49 -15.17 -3.05 -47.79
N ALA A 50 -14.16 -2.71 -47.02
CA ALA A 50 -13.50 -3.73 -46.24
C ALA A 50 -14.57 -4.41 -45.40
N SER A 51 -14.68 -5.75 -45.51
CA SER A 51 -15.58 -6.52 -44.69
C SER A 51 -15.36 -6.12 -43.23
N SER A 52 -16.41 -5.54 -42.63
CA SER A 52 -16.35 -5.14 -41.22
C SER A 52 -15.87 -6.35 -40.42
N PRO A 53 -14.79 -6.21 -39.61
CA PRO A 53 -14.49 -7.26 -38.65
C PRO A 53 -15.78 -7.50 -37.85
N GLU A 54 -16.13 -8.75 -37.65
CA GLU A 54 -17.36 -9.14 -36.97
C GLU A 54 -17.54 -8.29 -35.71
N PRO A 55 -18.70 -7.62 -35.51
CA PRO A 55 -18.93 -6.75 -34.35
C PRO A 55 -18.65 -7.45 -33.02
N ASP A 56 -18.86 -8.75 -32.94
CA ASP A 56 -18.61 -9.60 -31.80
C ASP A 56 -17.12 -9.73 -31.45
N GLY A 57 -16.23 -9.73 -32.43
CA GLY A 57 -14.79 -9.85 -32.22
C GLY A 57 -14.18 -8.62 -31.52
N ASN A 58 -14.70 -7.43 -31.81
CA ASN A 58 -14.26 -6.18 -31.13
C ASN A 58 -14.77 -6.12 -29.70
N LEU A 59 -16.01 -6.57 -29.45
CA LEU A 59 -16.57 -6.61 -28.10
C LEU A 59 -15.81 -7.61 -27.22
N VAL A 60 -15.50 -8.80 -27.73
CA VAL A 60 -14.72 -9.80 -27.00
C VAL A 60 -13.32 -9.26 -26.63
N ARG A 61 -12.61 -8.63 -27.59
CA ARG A 61 -11.30 -8.03 -27.32
C ARG A 61 -11.36 -6.91 -26.28
N MET A 62 -12.42 -6.11 -26.29
CA MET A 62 -12.63 -5.05 -25.35
C MET A 62 -12.87 -5.61 -23.92
N VAL A 63 -13.71 -6.65 -23.81
CA VAL A 63 -13.97 -7.34 -22.53
C VAL A 63 -12.69 -7.97 -21.99
N ASP A 64 -11.95 -8.71 -22.82
CA ASP A 64 -10.67 -9.31 -22.45
C ASP A 64 -9.66 -8.26 -21.96
N ARG A 65 -9.58 -7.11 -22.64
CA ARG A 65 -8.68 -6.03 -22.29
C ARG A 65 -9.05 -5.42 -20.93
N ARG A 66 -10.34 -5.20 -20.69
CA ARG A 66 -10.88 -4.73 -19.42
C ARG A 66 -10.57 -5.71 -18.29
N ASP A 67 -10.81 -6.98 -18.50
CA ASP A 67 -10.64 -8.01 -17.48
C ASP A 67 -9.15 -8.20 -17.12
N ARG A 68 -8.25 -8.15 -18.11
CA ARG A 68 -6.79 -8.14 -17.87
C ARG A 68 -6.34 -6.90 -17.10
N ARG A 69 -6.89 -5.73 -17.39
CA ARG A 69 -6.53 -4.50 -16.65
C ARG A 69 -7.01 -4.58 -15.20
N ARG A 70 -8.23 -5.08 -14.96
CA ARG A 70 -8.75 -5.34 -13.61
C ARG A 70 -7.88 -6.32 -12.85
N ALA A 71 -7.58 -7.46 -13.43
CA ALA A 71 -6.78 -8.49 -12.78
C ALA A 71 -5.39 -7.96 -12.36
N ARG A 72 -4.75 -7.14 -13.20
CA ARG A 72 -3.47 -6.48 -12.84
C ARG A 72 -3.61 -5.49 -11.69
N ALA A 73 -4.65 -4.68 -11.70
CA ALA A 73 -4.91 -3.73 -10.62
C ALA A 73 -5.22 -4.44 -9.31
N ASP A 74 -6.06 -5.47 -9.34
CA ASP A 74 -6.41 -6.26 -8.16
C ASP A 74 -5.18 -6.94 -7.56
N GLU A 75 -4.27 -7.48 -8.38
CA GLU A 75 -3.01 -8.05 -7.92
C GLU A 75 -2.09 -6.99 -7.29
N ALA A 76 -1.96 -5.83 -7.93
CA ALA A 76 -1.15 -4.71 -7.42
C ALA A 76 -1.69 -4.21 -6.07
N ILE A 77 -2.99 -3.97 -5.98
CA ILE A 77 -3.66 -3.54 -4.77
C ILE A 77 -3.51 -4.59 -3.66
N ALA A 78 -3.74 -5.87 -3.96
CA ALA A 78 -3.59 -6.95 -2.99
C ALA A 78 -2.16 -7.05 -2.42
N ASN A 79 -1.14 -6.79 -3.24
CA ASN A 79 0.25 -6.74 -2.78
C ASN A 79 0.50 -5.56 -1.84
N LEU A 80 0.00 -4.37 -2.18
CA LEU A 80 0.10 -3.17 -1.35
C LEU A 80 -0.65 -3.34 -0.02
N GLU A 81 -1.85 -3.88 -0.05
CA GLU A 81 -2.64 -4.18 1.15
C GLU A 81 -1.95 -5.22 2.06
N ARG A 82 -1.21 -6.17 1.48
CA ARG A 82 -0.41 -7.12 2.26
C ARG A 82 0.73 -6.42 2.99
N GLN A 83 1.42 -5.49 2.33
CA GLN A 83 2.48 -4.68 2.95
C GLN A 83 1.91 -3.80 4.06
N LEU A 84 0.77 -3.14 3.83
CA LEU A 84 0.10 -2.31 4.83
C LEU A 84 -0.29 -3.13 6.06
N ARG A 85 -0.88 -4.32 5.87
CA ARG A 85 -1.18 -5.23 6.97
C ARG A 85 0.05 -5.59 7.80
N GLN A 86 1.21 -5.85 7.18
CA GLN A 86 2.44 -6.14 7.91
C GLN A 86 2.87 -4.97 8.81
N ILE A 87 2.73 -3.73 8.33
CA ILE A 87 3.03 -2.53 9.12
C ILE A 87 2.05 -2.41 10.30
N GLU A 88 0.75 -2.56 10.06
CA GLU A 88 -0.29 -2.50 11.09
C GLU A 88 -0.14 -3.59 12.15
N GLU A 89 0.29 -4.74 11.73
CA GLU A 89 0.55 -5.88 12.60
C GLU A 89 1.70 -5.58 13.56
N VAL A 90 2.82 -5.03 13.07
CA VAL A 90 3.93 -4.59 13.94
C VAL A 90 3.44 -3.51 14.91
N ARG A 91 2.64 -2.56 14.46
CA ARG A 91 2.04 -1.54 15.32
C ARG A 91 1.15 -2.16 16.40
N SER A 92 0.36 -3.16 16.03
CA SER A 92 -0.48 -3.91 17.00
C SER A 92 0.36 -4.62 18.04
N LEU A 93 1.49 -5.22 17.67
CA LEU A 93 2.43 -5.80 18.63
C LEU A 93 3.00 -4.76 19.61
N VAL A 94 3.36 -3.56 19.12
CA VAL A 94 3.80 -2.46 19.97
C VAL A 94 2.73 -2.12 21.02
N LEU A 95 1.46 -2.07 20.61
CA LEU A 95 0.34 -1.77 21.52
C LEU A 95 0.11 -2.84 22.59
N THR A 96 0.58 -4.05 22.38
CA THR A 96 0.49 -5.13 23.38
C THR A 96 1.60 -5.12 24.43
N LEU A 97 2.61 -4.28 24.28
CA LEU A 97 3.69 -4.14 25.26
C LEU A 97 3.21 -3.45 26.54
N ASP A 98 4.00 -3.58 27.60
CA ASP A 98 3.78 -2.84 28.84
C ASP A 98 3.76 -1.32 28.58
N THR A 99 3.03 -0.59 29.41
CA THR A 99 2.77 0.85 29.21
C THR A 99 4.05 1.65 28.97
N ARG A 100 5.12 1.39 29.71
CA ARG A 100 6.39 2.13 29.59
C ARG A 100 7.07 1.87 28.25
N SER A 101 7.20 0.61 27.85
CA SER A 101 7.77 0.21 26.55
C SER A 101 6.96 0.74 25.37
N LYS A 102 5.65 0.62 25.47
CA LYS A 102 4.70 1.13 24.46
C LYS A 102 4.82 2.64 24.31
N CYS A 103 4.79 3.42 25.38
CA CYS A 103 4.89 4.88 25.32
C CYS A 103 6.20 5.35 24.67
N VAL A 104 7.32 4.71 24.98
CA VAL A 104 8.61 5.08 24.37
C VAL A 104 8.64 4.78 22.89
N LEU A 105 8.17 3.60 22.45
CA LEU A 105 8.14 3.27 21.02
C LEU A 105 7.16 4.16 20.25
N LEU A 106 5.97 4.43 20.79
CA LEU A 106 5.02 5.34 20.16
C LEU A 106 5.56 6.78 20.09
N ALA A 107 6.22 7.26 21.13
CA ALA A 107 6.82 8.59 21.13
C ALA A 107 7.95 8.75 20.12
N LEU A 108 8.76 7.71 19.88
CA LEU A 108 9.87 7.73 18.94
C LEU A 108 9.48 7.50 17.48
N TYR A 109 8.50 6.63 17.23
CA TYR A 109 8.27 6.09 15.90
C TYR A 109 6.89 6.43 15.30
N TYR A 110 5.96 6.95 16.08
CA TYR A 110 4.58 7.21 15.62
C TYR A 110 4.05 8.59 16.07
N PRO A 111 4.40 9.68 15.37
CA PRO A 111 5.33 9.84 14.25
C PRO A 111 6.79 9.74 14.66
N TYR A 112 7.68 9.56 13.70
CA TYR A 112 9.12 9.52 13.99
C TYR A 112 9.61 10.83 14.60
N ARG A 113 10.29 10.74 15.74
CA ARG A 113 10.88 11.86 16.47
C ARG A 113 12.35 11.58 16.79
N SER A 114 13.11 12.64 16.96
CA SER A 114 14.46 12.55 17.55
C SER A 114 14.38 12.12 19.01
N TYR A 115 15.51 11.68 19.56
CA TYR A 115 15.56 11.32 20.98
C TYR A 115 15.32 12.52 21.90
N GLU A 116 15.72 13.71 21.49
CA GLU A 116 15.49 14.96 22.18
C GLU A 116 13.99 15.29 22.24
N GLU A 117 13.32 15.26 21.10
CA GLU A 117 11.88 15.53 21.01
C GLU A 117 11.05 14.49 21.76
N ALA A 118 11.46 13.22 21.70
CA ALA A 118 10.80 12.16 22.46
C ALA A 118 11.02 12.30 23.97
N ALA A 119 12.20 12.74 24.40
CA ALA A 119 12.53 13.01 25.80
C ALA A 119 11.69 14.17 26.35
N GLU A 120 11.56 15.25 25.60
CA GLU A 120 10.67 16.37 25.93
C GLU A 120 9.20 15.93 26.00
N PHE A 121 8.75 15.19 25.01
CA PHE A 121 7.36 14.69 24.97
C PHE A 121 7.03 13.77 26.15
N LEU A 122 7.96 12.92 26.56
CA LEU A 122 7.80 11.99 27.69
C LEU A 122 8.18 12.60 29.04
N GLN A 123 8.73 13.81 29.06
CA GLN A 123 9.23 14.49 30.26
C GLN A 123 10.28 13.65 31.02
N VAL A 124 11.23 13.07 30.29
CA VAL A 124 12.33 12.25 30.82
C VAL A 124 13.64 12.62 30.14
N ASP A 125 14.78 12.19 30.73
CA ASP A 125 16.08 12.41 30.12
C ASP A 125 16.27 11.62 28.83
N ARG A 126 17.02 12.18 27.89
CA ARG A 126 17.41 11.52 26.62
C ARG A 126 18.04 10.14 26.86
N THR A 127 18.90 10.01 27.86
CA THR A 127 19.55 8.75 28.22
C THR A 127 18.52 7.69 28.66
N THR A 128 17.49 8.13 29.36
CA THR A 128 16.37 7.27 29.77
C THR A 128 15.58 6.79 28.56
N VAL A 129 15.30 7.64 27.57
CA VAL A 129 14.63 7.26 26.32
C VAL A 129 15.45 6.21 25.58
N TYR A 130 16.76 6.43 25.43
CA TYR A 130 17.66 5.50 24.75
C TYR A 130 17.65 4.13 25.43
N ARG A 131 17.82 4.07 26.73
CA ARG A 131 17.81 2.84 27.51
C ARG A 131 16.47 2.11 27.45
N GLN A 132 15.38 2.83 27.54
CA GLN A 132 14.04 2.26 27.50
C GLN A 132 13.68 1.76 26.08
N ARG A 133 14.16 2.43 25.04
CA ARG A 133 14.02 1.96 23.65
C ARG A 133 14.64 0.57 23.46
N GLU A 134 15.88 0.38 23.93
CA GLU A 134 16.56 -0.93 23.83
C GLU A 134 15.76 -2.04 24.52
N ILE A 135 15.27 -1.78 25.72
CA ILE A 135 14.43 -2.72 26.47
C ILE A 135 13.12 -3.01 25.70
N ALA A 136 12.47 -1.97 25.17
CA ALA A 136 11.21 -2.10 24.48
C ALA A 136 11.37 -2.87 23.15
N LEU A 137 12.43 -2.61 22.39
CA LEU A 137 12.72 -3.35 21.15
C LEU A 137 13.01 -4.83 21.41
N ASN A 138 13.77 -5.16 22.46
CA ASN A 138 14.01 -6.54 22.84
C ASN A 138 12.71 -7.26 23.23
N LYS A 139 11.81 -6.60 23.96
CA LYS A 139 10.49 -7.16 24.28
C LYS A 139 9.63 -7.36 23.03
N LEU A 140 9.65 -6.39 22.11
CA LEU A 140 8.92 -6.47 20.83
C LEU A 140 9.42 -7.65 20.01
N PHE A 141 10.75 -7.80 19.89
CA PHE A 141 11.37 -8.89 19.14
C PHE A 141 11.00 -10.26 19.70
N ASN A 142 11.14 -10.44 21.01
CA ASN A 142 10.75 -11.68 21.68
C ASN A 142 9.25 -11.99 21.51
N ARG A 143 8.40 -10.99 21.43
CA ARG A 143 6.97 -11.17 21.23
C ARG A 143 6.64 -11.53 19.78
N ALA A 144 7.32 -10.92 18.82
CA ALA A 144 7.20 -11.24 17.40
C ALA A 144 7.64 -12.68 17.12
N GLU A 145 8.74 -13.16 17.68
CA GLU A 145 9.20 -14.55 17.54
C GLU A 145 8.16 -15.55 18.09
N ARG A 146 7.56 -15.25 19.24
CA ARG A 146 6.54 -16.12 19.84
C ARG A 146 5.22 -16.15 19.06
N SER A 147 4.92 -15.13 18.31
CA SER A 147 3.69 -15.03 17.51
C SER A 147 3.77 -15.71 16.14
N LYS A 148 4.87 -16.40 15.81
CA LYS A 148 5.12 -17.06 14.53
C LYS A 148 5.11 -16.12 13.31
N TRP A 149 5.46 -14.86 13.51
CA TRP A 149 5.45 -13.85 12.47
C TRP A 149 6.58 -13.95 11.45
N PHE A 150 7.59 -14.75 11.75
CA PHE A 150 8.78 -14.97 10.92
C PHE A 150 8.90 -16.39 10.35
N THR A 151 7.80 -17.08 10.22
CA THR A 151 7.78 -18.35 9.47
C THR A 151 7.28 -18.17 8.05
#